data_02289dbb23434e17d82cae441b3d81dd
#
_entry.id   02289dbb23434e17d82cae441b3d81dd
#
_cell.length_a   1.000
_cell.length_b   1.000
_cell.length_c   1.000
_cell.angle_alpha   90.00
_cell.angle_beta   90.00
_cell.angle_gamma   90.00
#
_symmetry.space_group_name_H-M   'P 1'
#
loop_
_entity.id
_entity.type
_entity.pdbx_description
1 polymer ?
#
loop_
_entity_poly.entity_id
_entity_poly.type
_entity_poly.pdbx_seq_one_letter_code
_entity_poly.pdbx_strand_id
1 'polypeptide(L)'
;EASDRLHATNNFPEFTGRLCPAPCEGACVLGINEPPVTIKQVEVSIVDRAWQEGWITPVVPQELTGRRVAVVGSGPAGLAAAQQLTRAGHGVVVFERADRIGGLLRYGIPEFKMEKRHLDLRLAQMEAEGTEFRTNTDVGVDLTARELIDDFDAVVLAGGATQSRDLPIPG
;
A
#
# COMPACT_ATOMS: atom_id res chain seq x y z
N GLU A 1 12.59 15.24 -9.04
CA GLU A 1 12.95 15.79 -7.70
C GLU A 1 11.74 15.86 -6.75
N ALA A 2 10.62 16.57 -7.07
CA ALA A 2 9.45 16.64 -6.18
C ALA A 2 8.84 15.25 -5.91
N SER A 3 8.68 14.44 -6.96
CA SER A 3 8.19 13.05 -6.86
C SER A 3 9.11 12.20 -5.99
N ASP A 4 10.42 12.31 -6.13
CA ASP A 4 11.39 11.51 -5.37
C ASP A 4 11.34 11.89 -3.88
N ARG A 5 11.22 13.19 -3.58
CA ARG A 5 11.06 13.67 -2.21
C ARG A 5 9.76 13.18 -1.57
N LEU A 6 8.66 13.18 -2.32
CA LEU A 6 7.38 12.66 -1.85
C LEU A 6 7.45 11.16 -1.56
N HIS A 7 8.01 10.37 -2.49
CA HIS A 7 8.14 8.92 -2.32
C HIS A 7 9.19 8.50 -1.28
N ALA A 8 10.08 9.37 -0.87
CA ALA A 8 11.08 9.06 0.18
C ALA A 8 10.43 8.74 1.54
N THR A 9 9.24 9.27 1.81
CA THR A 9 8.52 9.09 3.08
C THR A 9 7.11 8.55 2.91
N ASN A 10 6.59 8.47 1.67
CA ASN A 10 5.24 8.01 1.37
C ASN A 10 5.29 7.01 0.20
N ASN A 11 5.00 5.74 0.48
CA ASN A 11 5.00 4.69 -0.54
C ASN A 11 3.95 4.92 -1.63
N PHE A 12 2.78 5.42 -1.26
CA PHE A 12 1.59 5.47 -2.11
C PHE A 12 0.87 6.82 -2.02
N PRO A 13 1.50 7.91 -2.48
CA PRO A 13 0.90 9.24 -2.41
C PRO A 13 -0.40 9.37 -3.21
N GLU A 14 -0.60 8.53 -4.23
CA GLU A 14 -1.87 8.43 -4.96
C GLU A 14 -3.03 7.93 -4.08
N PHE A 15 -2.75 7.10 -3.07
CA PHE A 15 -3.77 6.62 -2.13
C PHE A 15 -3.98 7.62 -0.99
N THR A 16 -2.90 8.02 -0.33
CA THR A 16 -2.98 8.94 0.81
C THR A 16 -3.51 10.30 0.40
N GLY A 17 -3.06 10.85 -0.70
CA GLY A 17 -3.53 12.14 -1.19
C GLY A 17 -5.03 12.18 -1.53
N ARG A 18 -5.63 11.01 -1.86
CA ARG A 18 -7.08 10.91 -2.13
C ARG A 18 -7.89 10.54 -0.88
N LEU A 19 -7.37 9.69 -0.02
CA LEU A 19 -8.15 9.00 1.03
C LEU A 19 -7.86 9.50 2.44
N CYS A 20 -6.70 10.08 2.72
CA CYS A 20 -6.34 10.58 4.05
C CYS A 20 -7.32 11.70 4.46
N PRO A 21 -7.86 11.69 5.69
CA PRO A 21 -8.69 12.79 6.20
C PRO A 21 -7.91 14.08 6.44
N ALA A 22 -6.58 14.01 6.41
CA ALA A 22 -5.63 15.13 6.53
C ALA A 22 -5.91 16.07 7.72
N PRO A 23 -5.90 15.57 8.96
CA PRO A 23 -6.06 16.43 10.13
C PRO A 23 -4.95 17.49 10.23
N CYS A 24 -3.81 17.24 9.61
CA CYS A 24 -2.69 18.18 9.49
C CYS A 24 -3.06 19.46 8.71
N GLU A 25 -3.99 19.40 7.76
CA GLU A 25 -4.48 20.59 7.06
C GLU A 25 -5.31 21.45 8.02
N GLY A 26 -6.21 20.84 8.79
CA GLY A 26 -7.02 21.55 9.79
C GLY A 26 -6.22 22.11 10.98
N ALA A 27 -5.08 21.48 11.29
CA ALA A 27 -4.18 21.91 12.37
C ALA A 27 -3.01 22.79 11.87
N CYS A 28 -3.01 23.17 10.60
CA CYS A 28 -1.94 23.96 10.02
C CYS A 28 -1.89 25.36 10.66
N VAL A 29 -0.74 25.73 11.23
CA VAL A 29 -0.56 27.05 11.87
C VAL A 29 -0.69 28.22 10.88
N LEU A 30 -0.46 27.98 9.59
CA LEU A 30 -0.70 28.97 8.55
C LEU A 30 -2.18 29.37 8.51
N GLY A 31 -3.09 28.43 8.82
CA GLY A 31 -4.53 28.64 8.87
C GLY A 31 -5.03 29.66 9.92
N ILE A 32 -4.13 30.21 10.76
CA ILE A 32 -4.45 31.30 11.69
C ILE A 32 -4.64 32.62 10.92
N ASN A 33 -3.82 32.90 9.92
CA ASN A 33 -3.76 34.17 9.20
C ASN A 33 -4.04 34.03 7.70
N GLU A 34 -3.85 32.84 7.13
CA GLU A 34 -3.93 32.55 5.71
C GLU A 34 -4.63 31.20 5.49
N PRO A 35 -5.04 30.85 4.28
CA PRO A 35 -5.51 29.50 3.99
C PRO A 35 -4.45 28.45 4.34
N PRO A 36 -4.82 27.32 4.99
CA PRO A 36 -3.88 26.27 5.31
C PRO A 36 -3.27 25.64 4.06
N VAL A 37 -2.10 25.03 4.22
CA VAL A 37 -1.46 24.27 3.13
C VAL A 37 -2.34 23.09 2.70
N THR A 38 -2.67 23.02 1.41
CA THR A 38 -3.48 21.94 0.83
C THR A 38 -2.62 20.68 0.56
N ILE A 39 -2.19 20.02 1.63
CA ILE A 39 -1.19 18.94 1.59
C ILE A 39 -1.61 17.82 0.65
N LYS A 40 -2.83 17.33 0.78
CA LYS A 40 -3.37 16.26 -0.08
C LYS A 40 -3.39 16.65 -1.55
N GLN A 41 -3.81 17.87 -1.86
CA GLN A 41 -3.87 18.35 -3.24
C GLN A 41 -2.48 18.45 -3.85
N VAL A 42 -1.49 18.85 -3.06
CA VAL A 42 -0.08 18.88 -3.48
C VAL A 42 0.42 17.47 -3.77
N GLU A 43 0.17 16.52 -2.86
CA GLU A 43 0.53 15.10 -3.05
C GLU A 43 -0.08 14.51 -4.33
N VAL A 44 -1.40 14.67 -4.51
CA VAL A 44 -2.11 14.18 -5.71
C VAL A 44 -1.57 14.81 -6.98
N SER A 45 -1.34 16.13 -6.98
CA SER A 45 -0.83 16.84 -8.16
C SER A 45 0.56 16.36 -8.57
N ILE A 46 1.43 16.12 -7.59
CA ILE A 46 2.79 15.61 -7.85
C ILE A 46 2.73 14.18 -8.40
N VAL A 47 2.00 13.28 -7.74
CA VAL A 47 1.99 11.86 -8.12
C VAL A 47 1.25 11.62 -9.44
N ASP A 48 0.14 12.30 -9.68
CA ASP A 48 -0.59 12.17 -10.95
C ASP A 48 0.26 12.65 -12.13
N ARG A 49 0.95 13.78 -11.95
CA ARG A 49 1.90 14.26 -12.97
C ARG A 49 3.04 13.27 -13.18
N ALA A 50 3.58 12.70 -12.10
CA ALA A 50 4.66 11.74 -12.18
C ALA A 50 4.26 10.45 -12.94
N TRP A 51 3.03 9.98 -12.76
CA TRP A 51 2.49 8.87 -13.55
C TRP A 51 2.28 9.24 -15.02
N GLN A 52 1.71 10.41 -15.29
CA GLN A 52 1.44 10.89 -16.66
C GLN A 52 2.73 11.05 -17.48
N GLU A 53 3.78 11.54 -16.86
CA GLU A 53 5.08 11.75 -17.50
C GLU A 53 5.99 10.50 -17.49
N GLY A 54 5.55 9.40 -16.89
CA GLY A 54 6.34 8.18 -16.81
C GLY A 54 7.57 8.26 -15.89
N TRP A 55 7.56 9.18 -14.92
CA TRP A 55 8.66 9.32 -13.96
C TRP A 55 8.67 8.24 -12.88
N ILE A 56 7.50 7.63 -12.64
CA ILE A 56 7.38 6.51 -11.72
C ILE A 56 7.71 5.22 -12.49
N THR A 57 8.90 4.70 -12.26
CA THR A 57 9.41 3.47 -12.88
C THR A 57 9.68 2.41 -11.81
N PRO A 58 9.70 1.12 -12.18
CA PRO A 58 10.07 0.05 -11.26
C PRO A 58 11.48 0.25 -10.71
N VAL A 59 11.64 0.07 -9.41
CA VAL A 59 12.94 0.13 -8.71
C VAL A 59 13.38 -1.30 -8.39
N VAL A 60 14.10 -1.90 -9.33
CA VAL A 60 14.62 -3.27 -9.16
C VAL A 60 15.90 -3.22 -8.31
N PRO A 61 16.00 -4.03 -7.24
CA PRO A 61 17.21 -4.07 -6.42
C PRO A 61 18.42 -4.58 -7.20
N GLN A 62 19.56 -3.97 -7.02
CA GLN A 62 20.80 -4.38 -7.68
C GLN A 62 21.39 -5.68 -7.10
N GLU A 63 21.18 -5.89 -5.80
CA GLU A 63 21.67 -7.07 -5.08
C GLU A 63 20.51 -7.76 -4.36
N LEU A 64 20.45 -9.08 -4.48
CA LEU A 64 19.48 -9.90 -3.78
C LEU A 64 20.10 -10.45 -2.49
N THR A 65 19.36 -10.39 -1.40
CA THR A 65 19.81 -10.87 -0.09
C THR A 65 19.77 -12.39 0.06
N GLY A 66 19.07 -13.08 -0.86
CA GLY A 66 18.77 -14.51 -0.76
C GLY A 66 17.73 -14.85 0.31
N ARG A 67 17.18 -13.85 1.02
CA ARG A 67 16.16 -14.04 2.04
C ARG A 67 14.76 -13.94 1.42
N ARG A 68 13.83 -14.75 1.94
CA ARG A 68 12.43 -14.77 1.52
C ARG A 68 11.52 -14.29 2.64
N VAL A 69 10.58 -13.40 2.31
CA VAL A 69 9.63 -12.84 3.27
C VAL A 69 8.21 -13.08 2.79
N ALA A 70 7.39 -13.66 3.65
CA ALA A 70 5.95 -13.76 3.44
C ALA A 70 5.25 -12.51 4.01
N VAL A 71 4.33 -11.92 3.26
CA VAL A 71 3.45 -10.85 3.73
C VAL A 71 2.01 -11.37 3.69
N VAL A 72 1.36 -11.45 4.83
CA VAL A 72 -0.01 -11.93 4.97
C VAL A 72 -0.98 -10.77 4.98
N GLY A 73 -1.74 -10.62 3.90
CA GLY A 73 -2.67 -9.53 3.65
C GLY A 73 -2.12 -8.47 2.70
N SER A 74 -2.95 -8.09 1.74
CA SER A 74 -2.62 -7.15 0.66
C SER A 74 -3.24 -5.76 0.81
N GLY A 75 -3.66 -5.41 2.03
CA GLY A 75 -4.09 -4.04 2.33
C GLY A 75 -2.92 -3.04 2.26
N PRO A 76 -3.16 -1.73 2.48
CA PRO A 76 -2.13 -0.70 2.37
C PRO A 76 -0.86 -1.00 3.16
N ALA A 77 -1.00 -1.53 4.37
CA ALA A 77 0.13 -1.88 5.24
C ALA A 77 0.97 -3.02 4.65
N GLY A 78 0.31 -4.10 4.18
CA GLY A 78 0.99 -5.22 3.53
C GLY A 78 1.69 -4.82 2.26
N LEU A 79 1.04 -4.02 1.41
CA LEU A 79 1.64 -3.49 0.18
C LEU A 79 2.86 -2.60 0.46
N ALA A 80 2.78 -1.72 1.47
CA ALA A 80 3.91 -0.87 1.83
C ALA A 80 5.11 -1.69 2.34
N ALA A 81 4.87 -2.67 3.21
CA ALA A 81 5.91 -3.59 3.67
C ALA A 81 6.50 -4.38 2.50
N ALA A 82 5.67 -4.94 1.63
CA ALA A 82 6.12 -5.71 0.48
C ALA A 82 7.00 -4.87 -0.46
N GLN A 83 6.59 -3.66 -0.80
CA GLN A 83 7.37 -2.78 -1.67
C GLN A 83 8.75 -2.48 -1.09
N GLN A 84 8.82 -2.09 0.18
CA GLN A 84 10.10 -1.76 0.82
C GLN A 84 11.02 -2.98 0.94
N LEU A 85 10.46 -4.13 1.30
CA LEU A 85 11.24 -5.38 1.41
C LEU A 85 11.75 -5.86 0.04
N THR A 86 10.92 -5.76 -1.01
CA THR A 86 11.35 -6.08 -2.38
C THR A 86 12.48 -5.16 -2.82
N ARG A 87 12.35 -3.85 -2.61
CA ARG A 87 13.41 -2.87 -2.94
C ARG A 87 14.67 -3.03 -2.12
N ALA A 88 14.58 -3.60 -0.91
CA ALA A 88 15.73 -3.99 -0.10
C ALA A 88 16.42 -5.28 -0.56
N GLY A 89 15.93 -5.92 -1.63
CA GLY A 89 16.53 -7.11 -2.23
C GLY A 89 16.04 -8.44 -1.68
N HIS A 90 14.96 -8.46 -0.91
CA HIS A 90 14.36 -9.71 -0.45
C HIS A 90 13.40 -10.30 -1.49
N GLY A 91 13.30 -11.61 -1.54
CA GLY A 91 12.23 -12.31 -2.27
C GLY A 91 10.93 -12.20 -1.49
N VAL A 92 9.95 -11.46 -1.99
CA VAL A 92 8.71 -11.17 -1.26
C VAL A 92 7.51 -11.82 -1.93
N VAL A 93 6.70 -12.53 -1.14
CA VAL A 93 5.41 -13.09 -1.56
C VAL A 93 4.31 -12.53 -0.68
N VAL A 94 3.32 -11.90 -1.30
CA VAL A 94 2.12 -11.38 -0.63
C VAL A 94 0.98 -12.38 -0.79
N PHE A 95 0.46 -12.89 0.31
CA PHE A 95 -0.69 -13.79 0.35
C PHE A 95 -1.96 -13.02 0.64
N GLU A 96 -2.96 -13.18 -0.21
CA GLU A 96 -4.27 -12.54 -0.08
C GLU A 96 -5.38 -13.58 -0.21
N ARG A 97 -6.28 -13.62 0.78
CA ARG A 97 -7.40 -14.56 0.78
C ARG A 97 -8.47 -14.24 -0.27
N ALA A 98 -8.62 -12.95 -0.63
CA ALA A 98 -9.57 -12.54 -1.66
C ALA A 98 -9.03 -12.83 -3.08
N ASP A 99 -9.89 -12.71 -4.06
CA ASP A 99 -9.58 -12.93 -5.48
C ASP A 99 -8.72 -11.82 -6.09
N ARG A 100 -8.58 -10.66 -5.40
CA ARG A 100 -7.80 -9.51 -5.86
C ARG A 100 -7.01 -8.86 -4.74
N ILE A 101 -5.87 -8.30 -5.12
CA ILE A 101 -4.98 -7.54 -4.24
C ILE A 101 -5.56 -6.15 -3.92
N GLY A 102 -5.30 -5.66 -2.71
CA GLY A 102 -5.59 -4.29 -2.31
C GLY A 102 -6.40 -4.13 -1.02
N GLY A 103 -6.95 -5.20 -0.46
CA GLY A 103 -7.75 -5.14 0.77
C GLY A 103 -8.86 -4.07 0.68
N LEU A 104 -8.96 -3.19 1.67
CA LEU A 104 -9.98 -2.12 1.68
C LEU A 104 -9.81 -1.09 0.55
N LEU A 105 -8.62 -0.92 -0.02
CA LEU A 105 -8.46 -0.08 -1.21
C LEU A 105 -9.26 -0.64 -2.40
N ARG A 106 -9.35 -1.96 -2.50
CA ARG A 106 -10.10 -2.67 -3.55
C ARG A 106 -11.59 -2.80 -3.21
N TYR A 107 -11.89 -3.28 -2.00
CA TYR A 107 -13.23 -3.73 -1.61
C TYR A 107 -14.00 -2.75 -0.73
N GLY A 108 -13.31 -1.81 -0.06
CA GLY A 108 -13.93 -0.89 0.90
C GLY A 108 -14.08 0.55 0.41
N ILE A 109 -13.22 1.01 -0.49
CA ILE A 109 -13.24 2.39 -0.98
C ILE A 109 -14.09 2.49 -2.24
N PRO A 110 -15.11 3.37 -2.28
CA PRO A 110 -15.92 3.60 -3.48
C PRO A 110 -15.10 4.17 -4.64
N GLU A 111 -15.47 3.82 -5.88
CA GLU A 111 -14.80 4.25 -7.10
C GLU A 111 -14.73 5.78 -7.24
N PHE A 112 -15.78 6.49 -6.83
CA PHE A 112 -15.82 7.95 -6.88
C PHE A 112 -14.84 8.65 -5.91
N LYS A 113 -14.31 7.93 -4.90
CA LYS A 113 -13.27 8.44 -4.00
C LYS A 113 -11.87 8.14 -4.50
N MET A 114 -11.68 6.97 -5.09
CA MET A 114 -10.42 6.55 -5.68
C MET A 114 -10.69 5.49 -6.75
N GLU A 115 -10.43 5.84 -8.00
CA GLU A 115 -10.50 4.92 -9.12
C GLU A 115 -9.49 3.78 -8.95
N LYS A 116 -9.93 2.54 -9.19
CA LYS A 116 -9.08 1.36 -8.99
C LYS A 116 -7.88 1.30 -9.93
N ARG A 117 -7.93 2.04 -11.03
CA ARG A 117 -6.76 2.18 -11.93
C ARG A 117 -5.49 2.65 -11.22
N HIS A 118 -5.60 3.49 -10.18
CA HIS A 118 -4.43 3.92 -9.39
C HIS A 118 -3.80 2.77 -8.62
N LEU A 119 -4.65 1.89 -8.06
CA LEU A 119 -4.20 0.67 -7.42
C LEU A 119 -3.56 -0.29 -8.44
N ASP A 120 -4.21 -0.49 -9.59
CA ASP A 120 -3.72 -1.41 -10.63
C ASP A 120 -2.37 -0.97 -11.20
N LEU A 121 -2.16 0.34 -11.43
CA LEU A 121 -0.87 0.89 -11.86
C LEU A 121 0.23 0.62 -10.81
N ARG A 122 -0.08 0.80 -9.53
CA ARG A 122 0.89 0.56 -8.46
C ARG A 122 1.22 -0.92 -8.31
N LEU A 123 0.24 -1.80 -8.41
CA LEU A 123 0.45 -3.25 -8.38
C LEU A 123 1.34 -3.71 -9.54
N ALA A 124 1.07 -3.23 -10.76
CA ALA A 124 1.90 -3.55 -11.92
C ALA A 124 3.36 -3.08 -11.74
N GLN A 125 3.58 -1.91 -11.12
CA GLN A 125 4.92 -1.46 -10.78
C GLN A 125 5.59 -2.40 -9.77
N MET A 126 4.89 -2.80 -8.69
CA MET A 126 5.43 -3.68 -7.66
C MET A 126 5.75 -5.07 -8.21
N GLU A 127 4.92 -5.61 -9.10
CA GLU A 127 5.21 -6.86 -9.82
C GLU A 127 6.47 -6.73 -10.68
N ALA A 128 6.62 -5.61 -11.40
CA ALA A 128 7.81 -5.33 -12.19
C ALA A 128 9.08 -5.11 -11.32
N GLU A 129 8.93 -4.73 -10.05
CA GLU A 129 10.02 -4.66 -9.07
C GLU A 129 10.41 -6.04 -8.52
N GLY A 130 9.54 -7.06 -8.66
CA GLY A 130 9.78 -8.44 -8.24
C GLY A 130 8.92 -8.92 -7.06
N THR A 131 7.91 -8.16 -6.64
CA THR A 131 6.94 -8.61 -5.65
C THR A 131 6.03 -9.67 -6.28
N GLU A 132 5.91 -10.85 -5.66
CA GLU A 132 4.97 -11.90 -6.06
C GLU A 132 3.65 -11.74 -5.29
N PHE A 133 2.52 -11.81 -6.00
CA PHE A 133 1.19 -11.79 -5.43
C PHE A 133 0.48 -13.15 -5.58
N ARG A 134 -0.04 -13.69 -4.49
CA ARG A 134 -0.85 -14.92 -4.46
C ARG A 134 -2.21 -14.62 -3.87
N THR A 135 -3.20 -14.53 -4.73
CA THR A 135 -4.61 -14.38 -4.36
C THR A 135 -5.27 -15.73 -4.08
N ASN A 136 -6.49 -15.72 -3.53
CA ASN A 136 -7.25 -16.92 -3.16
C ASN A 136 -6.44 -17.86 -2.24
N THR A 137 -5.66 -17.28 -1.33
CA THR A 137 -4.83 -18.03 -0.39
C THR A 137 -5.07 -17.52 1.03
N ASP A 138 -5.89 -18.22 1.78
CA ASP A 138 -6.22 -17.86 3.18
C ASP A 138 -5.23 -18.53 4.12
N VAL A 139 -4.35 -17.72 4.71
CA VAL A 139 -3.36 -18.19 5.68
C VAL A 139 -4.06 -18.59 6.98
N GLY A 140 -3.84 -19.83 7.36
CA GLY A 140 -4.55 -20.51 8.46
C GLY A 140 -5.59 -21.50 7.99
N VAL A 141 -5.97 -21.47 6.70
CA VAL A 141 -6.91 -22.41 6.07
C VAL A 141 -6.22 -23.15 4.92
N ASP A 142 -5.79 -22.41 3.88
CA ASP A 142 -5.15 -23.00 2.68
C ASP A 142 -3.65 -23.18 2.85
N LEU A 143 -3.03 -22.34 3.67
CA LEU A 143 -1.61 -22.34 3.99
C LEU A 143 -1.43 -22.20 5.50
N THR A 144 -0.80 -23.17 6.13
CA THR A 144 -0.61 -23.17 7.58
C THR A 144 0.51 -22.23 8.03
N ALA A 145 0.45 -21.77 9.28
CA ALA A 145 1.54 -20.99 9.87
C ALA A 145 2.87 -21.76 9.89
N ARG A 146 2.81 -23.11 9.98
CA ARG A 146 4.00 -23.96 9.96
C ARG A 146 4.69 -23.90 8.60
N GLU A 147 3.93 -24.06 7.51
CA GLU A 147 4.46 -23.97 6.15
C GLU A 147 5.09 -22.60 5.88
N LEU A 148 4.46 -21.51 6.37
CA LEU A 148 5.07 -20.18 6.26
C LEU A 148 6.41 -20.07 6.99
N ILE A 149 6.51 -20.64 8.20
CA ILE A 149 7.76 -20.60 8.99
C ILE A 149 8.84 -21.48 8.36
N ASP A 150 8.46 -22.59 7.75
CA ASP A 150 9.40 -23.52 7.14
C ASP A 150 9.91 -23.00 5.77
N ASP A 151 9.07 -22.25 5.02
CA ASP A 151 9.36 -21.77 3.64
C ASP A 151 9.94 -20.36 3.57
N PHE A 152 9.81 -19.53 4.63
CA PHE A 152 10.21 -18.14 4.63
C PHE A 152 11.10 -17.79 5.84
N ASP A 153 12.06 -16.91 5.61
CA ASP A 153 12.95 -16.40 6.67
C ASP A 153 12.24 -15.46 7.65
N ALA A 154 11.17 -14.79 7.20
CA ALA A 154 10.36 -13.91 8.01
C ALA A 154 8.91 -13.84 7.51
N VAL A 155 7.98 -13.52 8.41
CA VAL A 155 6.56 -13.33 8.11
C VAL A 155 6.08 -11.99 8.65
N VAL A 156 5.45 -11.19 7.78
CA VAL A 156 4.78 -9.94 8.14
C VAL A 156 3.28 -10.19 8.18
N LEU A 157 2.65 -9.95 9.32
CA LEU A 157 1.21 -10.05 9.47
C LEU A 157 0.55 -8.68 9.26
N ALA A 158 -0.20 -8.55 8.18
CA ALA A 158 -0.89 -7.32 7.76
C ALA A 158 -2.37 -7.59 7.39
N GLY A 159 -3.02 -8.52 8.10
CA GLY A 159 -4.37 -9.04 7.81
C GLY A 159 -5.53 -8.04 8.00
N GLY A 160 -5.27 -6.86 8.55
CA GLY A 160 -6.29 -5.86 8.80
C GLY A 160 -7.30 -6.26 9.89
N ALA A 161 -8.41 -5.51 9.97
CA ALA A 161 -9.53 -5.79 10.86
C ALA A 161 -10.74 -6.24 10.02
N THR A 162 -11.09 -7.51 10.11
CA THR A 162 -12.15 -8.13 9.28
C THR A 162 -13.49 -8.25 9.99
N GLN A 163 -13.51 -8.05 11.31
CA GLN A 163 -14.74 -7.99 12.09
C GLN A 163 -15.10 -6.52 12.37
N SER A 164 -16.31 -6.14 11.99
CA SER A 164 -16.86 -4.83 12.38
C SER A 164 -17.07 -4.79 13.90
N ARG A 165 -16.85 -3.64 14.50
CA ARG A 165 -17.29 -3.39 15.87
C ARG A 165 -18.76 -2.99 15.83
N ASP A 166 -19.55 -3.61 16.69
CA ASP A 166 -20.92 -3.17 16.89
C ASP A 166 -20.93 -1.76 17.49
N LEU A 167 -21.86 -0.95 17.01
CA LEU A 167 -22.15 0.34 17.58
C LEU A 167 -23.44 0.19 18.42
N PRO A 168 -23.34 -0.10 19.73
CA PRO A 168 -24.50 -0.37 20.57
C PRO A 168 -25.20 0.95 20.94
N ILE A 169 -25.73 1.63 19.93
CA ILE A 169 -26.56 2.82 20.10
C ILE A 169 -28.02 2.39 19.83
N PRO A 170 -28.94 2.64 20.77
CA PRO A 170 -30.37 2.46 20.51
C PRO A 170 -30.80 3.34 19.34
N GLY A 171 -31.31 2.75 18.27
CA GLY A 171 -31.81 3.41 17.08
C GLY A 171 -33.26 3.03 16.82
#